data_87e88e4701ff7a226d0084eff9f76b9b
#
_entry.id   87e88e4701ff7a226d0084eff9f76b9b
#
_cell.length_a   1.000
_cell.length_b   1.000
_cell.length_c   1.000
_cell.angle_alpha   90.00
_cell.angle_beta   90.00
_cell.angle_gamma   90.00
#
_symmetry.space_group_name_H-M   'P 1'
#
loop_
_entity.id
_entity.type
_entity.pdbx_description
1 polymer ?
#
loop_
_entity_poly.entity_id
_entity_poly.type
_entity_poly.pdbx_seq_one_letter_code
_entity_poly.pdbx_strand_id
1 'polypeptide(L)'
;KAAGAEFDAARRAQVLVLHRVVVIGLGKVGRALTAQLTAENNDIVVIDQNPDLIEDIVNIYDVRGVPGNGGSYEVQKEAFEDGADLLIATTSSDEINILACLVAKKLGTQHTIARIRNPEYEKQLHFMREELGLSMVVNPEKATAREIARVLRFPSAIKREQFCRQRFELIEYRLAEDNPLVGLQLTDLYRNIRVKILICAVARGSETIIPTGAFTL
;
A
#
# COMPACT_ATOMS: atom_id res chain seq x y z
N LYS A 1 14.50 -11.71 21.66
CA LYS A 1 15.01 -10.33 21.42
C LYS A 1 16.09 -10.29 20.33
N ALA A 2 16.99 -11.29 20.21
CA ALA A 2 18.03 -11.33 19.15
C ALA A 2 17.44 -11.52 17.75
N ALA A 3 16.51 -12.44 17.55
CA ALA A 3 15.88 -12.72 16.25
C ALA A 3 15.08 -11.52 15.69
N GLY A 4 14.47 -10.70 16.56
CA GLY A 4 13.79 -9.47 16.14
C GLY A 4 14.78 -8.38 15.68
N ALA A 5 15.93 -8.27 16.33
CA ALA A 5 16.96 -7.32 15.95
C ALA A 5 17.68 -7.72 14.64
N GLU A 6 17.87 -9.03 14.39
CA GLU A 6 18.40 -9.54 13.11
C GLU A 6 17.41 -9.37 11.95
N PHE A 7 16.13 -9.56 12.20
CA PHE A 7 15.09 -9.32 11.18
C PHE A 7 14.94 -7.82 10.85
N ASP A 8 15.03 -6.95 11.86
CA ASP A 8 15.07 -5.49 11.66
C ASP A 8 16.39 -5.03 11.02
N ALA A 9 17.52 -5.67 11.34
CA ALA A 9 18.80 -5.40 10.71
C ALA A 9 18.82 -5.87 9.24
N ALA A 10 18.26 -7.04 8.93
CA ALA A 10 18.09 -7.53 7.56
C ALA A 10 17.12 -6.66 6.74
N ARG A 11 16.08 -6.11 7.38
CA ARG A 11 15.16 -5.14 6.74
C ARG A 11 15.81 -3.77 6.52
N ARG A 12 16.74 -3.36 7.39
CA ARG A 12 17.55 -2.13 7.25
C ARG A 12 18.74 -2.30 6.30
N ALA A 13 19.26 -3.52 6.15
CA ALA A 13 20.31 -3.88 5.19
C ALA A 13 19.77 -4.13 3.77
N GLN A 14 18.45 -4.12 3.57
CA GLN A 14 17.86 -3.96 2.27
C GLN A 14 18.22 -2.52 1.83
N VAL A 15 19.36 -2.44 1.11
CA VAL A 15 19.99 -1.27 0.50
C VAL A 15 18.98 -0.14 0.36
N LEU A 16 19.28 1.01 0.95
CA LEU A 16 18.66 2.30 0.62
C LEU A 16 18.93 2.55 -0.88
N VAL A 17 18.18 1.89 -1.74
CA VAL A 17 18.09 2.24 -3.15
C VAL A 17 17.24 3.50 -3.15
N LEU A 18 17.90 4.64 -3.27
CA LEU A 18 17.26 5.91 -3.50
C LEU A 18 16.50 5.76 -4.82
N HIS A 19 15.19 5.60 -4.76
CA HIS A 19 14.37 5.55 -5.95
C HIS A 19 14.03 6.97 -6.38
N ARG A 20 14.23 7.25 -7.66
CA ARG A 20 13.73 8.48 -8.26
C ARG A 20 12.27 8.28 -8.67
N VAL A 21 11.38 8.99 -7.99
CA VAL A 21 9.92 8.84 -8.15
C VAL A 21 9.30 10.13 -8.67
N VAL A 22 8.52 10.01 -9.73
CA VAL A 22 7.73 11.13 -10.27
C VAL A 22 6.28 10.97 -9.83
N VAL A 23 5.73 11.97 -9.14
CA VAL A 23 4.33 12.02 -8.71
C VAL A 23 3.58 13.06 -9.55
N ILE A 24 2.56 12.62 -10.28
CA ILE A 24 1.70 13.48 -11.10
C ILE A 24 0.35 13.69 -10.42
N GLY A 25 0.00 14.95 -10.19
CA GLY A 25 -1.24 15.36 -9.54
C GLY A 25 -1.07 15.53 -8.03
N LEU A 26 -1.08 16.79 -7.56
CA LEU A 26 -0.91 17.17 -6.15
C LEU A 26 -2.25 17.38 -5.42
N GLY A 27 -3.27 16.59 -5.77
CA GLY A 27 -4.47 16.47 -4.97
C GLY A 27 -4.19 15.78 -3.62
N LYS A 28 -5.25 15.44 -2.86
CA LYS A 28 -5.11 14.80 -1.54
C LYS A 28 -4.22 13.55 -1.53
N VAL A 29 -4.37 12.69 -2.56
CA VAL A 29 -3.60 11.45 -2.67
C VAL A 29 -2.14 11.74 -3.03
N GLY A 30 -1.89 12.60 -4.04
CA GLY A 30 -0.53 12.93 -4.46
C GLY A 30 0.28 13.61 -3.36
N ARG A 31 -0.31 14.57 -2.63
CA ARG A 31 0.35 15.20 -1.46
C ARG A 31 0.70 14.20 -0.37
N ALA A 32 -0.22 13.27 -0.04
CA ALA A 32 0.03 12.24 0.96
C ALA A 32 1.15 11.28 0.53
N LEU A 33 1.18 10.90 -0.75
CA LEU A 33 2.24 10.07 -1.32
C LEU A 33 3.59 10.79 -1.30
N THR A 34 3.64 12.06 -1.73
CA THR A 34 4.85 12.88 -1.70
C THR A 34 5.42 12.95 -0.28
N ALA A 35 4.58 13.26 0.72
CA ALA A 35 4.99 13.31 2.12
C ALA A 35 5.59 11.97 2.61
N GLN A 36 4.92 10.85 2.31
CA GLN A 36 5.36 9.53 2.74
C GLN A 36 6.66 9.11 2.06
N LEU A 37 6.74 9.29 0.73
CA LEU A 37 7.91 8.89 -0.05
C LEU A 37 9.15 9.74 0.29
N THR A 38 8.98 11.03 0.55
CA THR A 38 10.06 11.89 1.03
C THR A 38 10.58 11.43 2.40
N ALA A 39 9.68 11.06 3.32
CA ALA A 39 10.06 10.53 4.63
C ALA A 39 10.84 9.19 4.53
N GLU A 40 10.70 8.46 3.43
CA GLU A 40 11.44 7.24 3.12
C GLU A 40 12.76 7.51 2.37
N ASN A 41 13.19 8.78 2.27
CA ASN A 41 14.42 9.23 1.60
C ASN A 41 14.47 8.90 0.09
N ASN A 42 13.35 9.00 -0.63
CA ASN A 42 13.35 8.92 -2.08
C ASN A 42 13.60 10.31 -2.70
N ASP A 43 14.16 10.33 -3.92
CA ASP A 43 14.31 11.53 -4.75
C ASP A 43 12.97 11.77 -5.49
N ILE A 44 12.28 12.85 -5.17
CA ILE A 44 10.91 13.08 -5.64
C ILE A 44 10.83 14.27 -6.61
N VAL A 45 10.22 14.04 -7.75
CA VAL A 45 9.77 15.08 -8.66
C VAL A 45 8.25 15.12 -8.68
N VAL A 46 7.66 16.28 -8.54
CA VAL A 46 6.21 16.46 -8.57
C VAL A 46 5.77 17.26 -9.80
N ILE A 47 4.67 16.85 -10.42
CA ILE A 47 4.08 17.53 -11.59
C ILE A 47 2.62 17.86 -11.26
N ASP A 48 2.23 19.12 -11.42
CA ASP A 48 0.83 19.56 -11.36
C ASP A 48 0.59 20.74 -12.31
N GLN A 49 -0.63 20.90 -12.80
CA GLN A 49 -1.00 22.04 -13.62
C GLN A 49 -1.15 23.35 -12.83
N ASN A 50 -1.41 23.22 -11.52
CA ASN A 50 -1.53 24.37 -10.63
C ASN A 50 -0.17 24.68 -10.00
N PRO A 51 0.45 25.82 -10.38
CA PRO A 51 1.75 26.19 -9.84
C PRO A 51 1.72 26.47 -8.33
N ASP A 52 0.60 26.94 -7.76
CA ASP A 52 0.49 27.21 -6.32
C ASP A 52 0.62 25.90 -5.51
N LEU A 53 0.07 24.79 -6.03
CA LEU A 53 0.20 23.47 -5.39
C LEU A 53 1.64 22.97 -5.41
N ILE A 54 2.39 23.29 -6.46
CA ILE A 54 3.81 22.95 -6.55
C ILE A 54 4.62 23.78 -5.58
N GLU A 55 4.40 25.10 -5.54
CA GLU A 55 5.08 25.98 -4.60
C GLU A 55 4.84 25.55 -3.14
N ASP A 56 3.60 25.25 -2.78
CA ASP A 56 3.25 24.74 -1.44
C ASP A 56 4.06 23.49 -1.06
N ILE A 57 4.16 22.53 -1.99
CA ILE A 57 4.83 21.26 -1.71
C ILE A 57 6.34 21.42 -1.64
N VAL A 58 6.94 22.19 -2.55
CA VAL A 58 8.38 22.46 -2.59
C VAL A 58 8.83 23.23 -1.34
N ASN A 59 8.00 24.11 -0.81
CA ASN A 59 8.28 24.83 0.42
C ASN A 59 8.24 23.96 1.70
N ILE A 60 7.53 22.81 1.65
CA ILE A 60 7.36 21.90 2.79
C ILE A 60 8.36 20.74 2.74
N TYR A 61 8.64 20.22 1.55
CA TYR A 61 9.43 19.03 1.35
C TYR A 61 10.60 19.31 0.40
N ASP A 62 11.69 18.59 0.57
CA ASP A 62 12.84 18.62 -0.35
C ASP A 62 12.49 17.80 -1.61
N VAL A 63 11.76 18.44 -2.54
CA VAL A 63 11.29 17.85 -3.79
C VAL A 63 11.43 18.85 -4.94
N ARG A 64 11.62 18.37 -6.15
CA ARG A 64 11.62 19.20 -7.36
C ARG A 64 10.22 19.30 -7.93
N GLY A 65 9.77 20.52 -8.25
CA GLY A 65 8.46 20.80 -8.85
C GLY A 65 8.55 21.16 -10.33
N VAL A 66 7.68 20.58 -11.16
CA VAL A 66 7.54 20.89 -12.58
C VAL A 66 6.09 21.28 -12.86
N PRO A 67 5.80 22.56 -13.15
CA PRO A 67 4.44 22.99 -13.48
C PRO A 67 4.03 22.54 -14.88
N GLY A 68 2.87 21.89 -15.02
CA GLY A 68 2.36 21.52 -16.33
C GLY A 68 1.42 20.33 -16.35
N ASN A 69 1.00 19.97 -17.57
CA ASN A 69 0.14 18.81 -17.78
C ASN A 69 0.95 17.51 -17.70
N GLY A 70 0.67 16.68 -16.70
CA GLY A 70 1.37 15.41 -16.50
C GLY A 70 1.19 14.38 -17.64
N GLY A 71 0.24 14.56 -18.55
CA GLY A 71 0.11 13.78 -19.77
C GLY A 71 0.97 14.28 -20.93
N SER A 72 1.66 15.44 -20.80
CA SER A 72 2.50 16.00 -21.84
C SER A 72 3.88 15.35 -21.85
N TYR A 73 4.35 14.97 -23.05
CA TYR A 73 5.68 14.44 -23.28
C TYR A 73 6.78 15.41 -22.84
N GLU A 74 6.65 16.70 -23.20
CA GLU A 74 7.68 17.71 -22.90
C GLU A 74 7.78 17.97 -21.40
N VAL A 75 6.67 18.04 -20.69
CA VAL A 75 6.64 18.22 -19.23
C VAL A 75 7.27 17.01 -18.51
N GLN A 76 6.94 15.81 -18.95
CA GLN A 76 7.55 14.61 -18.37
C GLN A 76 9.04 14.49 -18.72
N LYS A 77 9.44 14.87 -19.95
CA LYS A 77 10.85 14.86 -20.34
C LYS A 77 11.67 15.79 -19.47
N GLU A 78 11.15 16.97 -19.13
CA GLU A 78 11.79 17.88 -18.17
C GLU A 78 11.88 17.25 -16.76
N ALA A 79 10.79 16.63 -16.30
CA ALA A 79 10.77 15.94 -15.01
C ALA A 79 11.73 14.75 -14.94
N PHE A 80 12.01 14.10 -16.08
CA PHE A 80 12.86 12.91 -16.21
C PHE A 80 14.28 13.21 -16.65
N GLU A 81 14.73 14.46 -16.60
CA GLU A 81 16.06 14.86 -17.05
C GLU A 81 17.17 13.93 -16.56
N ASP A 82 17.06 13.47 -15.33
CA ASP A 82 17.95 12.49 -14.70
C ASP A 82 17.43 11.04 -14.70
N GLY A 83 16.32 10.73 -15.39
CA GLY A 83 15.63 9.45 -15.37
C GLY A 83 14.59 9.33 -14.26
N ALA A 84 13.81 8.26 -14.27
CA ALA A 84 12.86 7.92 -13.21
C ALA A 84 12.67 6.41 -13.12
N ASP A 85 12.70 5.86 -11.90
CA ASP A 85 12.45 4.44 -11.64
C ASP A 85 10.94 4.15 -11.60
N LEU A 86 10.18 5.08 -11.02
CA LEU A 86 8.75 4.95 -10.79
C LEU A 86 8.01 6.24 -11.14
N LEU A 87 6.88 6.11 -11.84
CA LEU A 87 5.92 7.18 -11.99
C LEU A 87 4.59 6.79 -11.34
N ILE A 88 4.00 7.72 -10.58
CA ILE A 88 2.70 7.56 -9.94
C ILE A 88 1.78 8.69 -10.41
N ALA A 89 0.74 8.35 -11.18
CA ALA A 89 -0.23 9.32 -11.70
C ALA A 89 -1.52 9.29 -10.84
N THR A 90 -1.84 10.43 -10.21
CA THR A 90 -2.95 10.58 -9.24
C THR A 90 -3.82 11.79 -9.51
N THR A 91 -3.90 12.25 -10.76
CA THR A 91 -4.77 13.37 -11.14
C THR A 91 -6.24 13.03 -10.96
N SER A 92 -7.11 14.01 -11.18
CA SER A 92 -8.57 13.82 -11.14
C SER A 92 -9.14 13.08 -12.37
N SER A 93 -8.38 12.96 -13.48
CA SER A 93 -8.78 12.25 -14.70
C SER A 93 -8.06 10.91 -14.82
N ASP A 94 -8.85 9.83 -14.96
CA ASP A 94 -8.33 8.49 -15.18
C ASP A 94 -7.59 8.38 -16.53
N GLU A 95 -8.09 9.09 -17.55
CA GLU A 95 -7.51 9.15 -18.90
C GLU A 95 -6.12 9.80 -18.87
N ILE A 96 -5.99 10.92 -18.14
CA ILE A 96 -4.69 11.58 -17.96
C ILE A 96 -3.73 10.69 -17.20
N ASN A 97 -4.20 9.97 -16.19
CA ASN A 97 -3.35 9.04 -15.42
C ASN A 97 -2.83 7.89 -16.30
N ILE A 98 -3.67 7.34 -17.17
CA ILE A 98 -3.28 6.31 -18.15
C ILE A 98 -2.28 6.89 -19.14
N LEU A 99 -2.60 8.03 -19.75
CA LEU A 99 -1.73 8.69 -20.73
C LEU A 99 -0.36 9.01 -20.13
N ALA A 100 -0.33 9.55 -18.92
CA ALA A 100 0.89 9.86 -18.21
C ALA A 100 1.79 8.63 -18.02
N CYS A 101 1.20 7.50 -17.64
CA CYS A 101 1.94 6.24 -17.52
C CYS A 101 2.49 5.75 -18.86
N LEU A 102 1.74 5.91 -19.96
CA LEU A 102 2.21 5.54 -21.30
C LEU A 102 3.40 6.39 -21.74
N VAL A 103 3.32 7.71 -21.53
CA VAL A 103 4.41 8.63 -21.85
C VAL A 103 5.65 8.27 -21.02
N ALA A 104 5.51 8.04 -19.73
CA ALA A 104 6.60 7.64 -18.85
C ALA A 104 7.28 6.34 -19.31
N LYS A 105 6.51 5.34 -19.73
CA LYS A 105 7.07 4.11 -20.30
C LYS A 105 7.90 4.36 -21.55
N LYS A 106 7.45 5.26 -22.42
CA LYS A 106 8.21 5.67 -23.62
C LYS A 106 9.49 6.43 -23.29
N LEU A 107 9.50 7.16 -22.16
CA LEU A 107 10.69 7.83 -21.62
C LEU A 107 11.64 6.89 -20.86
N GLY A 108 11.30 5.61 -20.71
CA GLY A 108 12.17 4.58 -20.13
C GLY A 108 11.90 4.26 -18.65
N THR A 109 10.86 4.80 -18.04
CA THR A 109 10.49 4.49 -16.65
C THR A 109 10.20 3.00 -16.48
N GLN A 110 10.83 2.37 -15.48
CA GLN A 110 10.66 0.92 -15.26
C GLN A 110 9.28 0.56 -14.74
N HIS A 111 8.74 1.36 -13.81
CA HIS A 111 7.48 1.09 -13.15
C HIS A 111 6.52 2.27 -13.24
N THR A 112 5.25 1.98 -13.49
CA THR A 112 4.19 3.00 -13.54
C THR A 112 2.98 2.57 -12.73
N ILE A 113 2.40 3.50 -11.98
CA ILE A 113 1.20 3.30 -11.17
C ILE A 113 0.16 4.35 -11.59
N ALA A 114 -0.99 3.90 -12.05
CA ALA A 114 -2.11 4.76 -12.40
C ALA A 114 -3.24 4.65 -11.37
N ARG A 115 -3.72 5.81 -10.86
CA ARG A 115 -4.99 5.87 -10.15
C ARG A 115 -6.13 5.83 -11.15
N ILE A 116 -6.97 4.79 -11.07
CA ILE A 116 -8.14 4.61 -11.93
C ILE A 116 -9.35 4.32 -11.05
N ARG A 117 -10.38 5.15 -11.16
CA ARG A 117 -11.61 5.07 -10.34
C ARG A 117 -12.79 4.51 -11.11
N ASN A 118 -12.83 4.75 -12.44
CA ASN A 118 -13.95 4.34 -13.28
C ASN A 118 -14.03 2.81 -13.34
N PRO A 119 -15.18 2.20 -12.95
CA PRO A 119 -15.38 0.75 -13.00
C PRO A 119 -15.31 0.16 -14.42
N GLU A 120 -15.55 0.96 -15.45
CA GLU A 120 -15.46 0.50 -16.84
C GLU A 120 -14.01 0.16 -17.22
N TYR A 121 -13.07 0.99 -16.78
CA TYR A 121 -11.65 0.71 -17.00
C TYR A 121 -11.16 -0.50 -16.18
N GLU A 122 -11.80 -0.78 -15.04
CA GLU A 122 -11.45 -1.96 -14.23
C GLU A 122 -11.63 -3.28 -15.01
N LYS A 123 -12.62 -3.35 -15.89
CA LYS A 123 -12.86 -4.52 -16.77
C LYS A 123 -11.75 -4.69 -17.82
N GLN A 124 -11.04 -3.61 -18.13
CA GLN A 124 -9.97 -3.56 -19.13
C GLN A 124 -8.57 -3.59 -18.52
N LEU A 125 -8.45 -3.80 -17.20
CA LEU A 125 -7.15 -3.75 -16.50
C LEU A 125 -6.13 -4.75 -17.04
N HIS A 126 -6.58 -5.92 -17.50
CA HIS A 126 -5.69 -6.92 -18.09
C HIS A 126 -5.07 -6.38 -19.38
N PHE A 127 -5.90 -5.88 -20.29
CA PHE A 127 -5.45 -5.20 -21.51
C PHE A 127 -4.50 -4.02 -21.18
N MET A 128 -4.88 -3.16 -20.23
CA MET A 128 -4.06 -2.01 -19.86
C MET A 128 -2.68 -2.42 -19.33
N ARG A 129 -2.59 -3.50 -18.58
CA ARG A 129 -1.30 -4.00 -18.07
C ARG A 129 -0.45 -4.63 -19.15
N GLU A 130 -1.02 -5.49 -19.96
CA GLU A 130 -0.27 -6.24 -20.97
C GLU A 130 0.08 -5.40 -22.18
N GLU A 131 -0.90 -4.68 -22.76
CA GLU A 131 -0.70 -3.95 -24.00
C GLU A 131 -0.15 -2.55 -23.79
N LEU A 132 -0.57 -1.87 -22.71
CA LEU A 132 -0.12 -0.51 -22.40
C LEU A 132 1.07 -0.48 -21.42
N GLY A 133 1.50 -1.62 -20.91
CA GLY A 133 2.68 -1.71 -20.04
C GLY A 133 2.52 -1.05 -18.67
N LEU A 134 1.28 -0.86 -18.16
CA LEU A 134 1.07 -0.34 -16.82
C LEU A 134 1.49 -1.39 -15.78
N SER A 135 2.38 -1.00 -14.87
CA SER A 135 2.87 -1.94 -13.85
C SER A 135 1.79 -2.21 -12.78
N MET A 136 1.05 -1.16 -12.39
CA MET A 136 0.01 -1.27 -11.36
C MET A 136 -1.12 -0.27 -11.61
N VAL A 137 -2.34 -0.67 -11.24
CA VAL A 137 -3.52 0.21 -11.19
C VAL A 137 -4.10 0.17 -9.79
N VAL A 138 -4.40 1.34 -9.25
CA VAL A 138 -4.92 1.50 -7.89
C VAL A 138 -6.20 2.32 -7.91
N ASN A 139 -7.23 1.83 -7.20
CA ASN A 139 -8.43 2.59 -6.87
C ASN A 139 -8.46 2.78 -5.34
N PRO A 140 -8.02 3.94 -4.83
CA PRO A 140 -7.94 4.19 -3.40
C PRO A 140 -9.29 4.15 -2.71
N GLU A 141 -10.34 4.64 -3.37
CA GLU A 141 -11.69 4.66 -2.84
C GLU A 141 -12.22 3.23 -2.61
N LYS A 142 -12.01 2.35 -3.58
CA LYS A 142 -12.39 0.94 -3.48
C LYS A 142 -11.55 0.19 -2.44
N ALA A 143 -10.26 0.50 -2.35
CA ALA A 143 -9.38 -0.07 -1.34
C ALA A 143 -9.82 0.33 0.07
N THR A 144 -10.12 1.60 0.28
CA THR A 144 -10.64 2.13 1.55
C THR A 144 -12.00 1.52 1.91
N ALA A 145 -12.92 1.45 0.96
CA ALA A 145 -14.24 0.84 1.18
C ALA A 145 -14.13 -0.63 1.59
N ARG A 146 -13.23 -1.38 0.95
CA ARG A 146 -12.95 -2.78 1.32
C ARG A 146 -12.39 -2.88 2.74
N GLU A 147 -11.49 -1.96 3.11
CA GLU A 147 -10.90 -1.94 4.45
C GLU A 147 -11.95 -1.64 5.52
N ILE A 148 -12.79 -0.63 5.30
CA ILE A 148 -13.92 -0.30 6.20
C ILE A 148 -14.87 -1.50 6.33
N ALA A 149 -15.28 -2.11 5.22
CA ALA A 149 -16.15 -3.29 5.24
C ALA A 149 -15.53 -4.46 6.02
N ARG A 150 -14.20 -4.60 5.95
CA ARG A 150 -13.43 -5.61 6.68
C ARG A 150 -13.46 -5.35 8.18
N VAL A 151 -13.22 -4.11 8.61
CA VAL A 151 -13.29 -3.71 10.02
C VAL A 151 -14.69 -3.98 10.58
N LEU A 152 -15.74 -3.60 9.84
CA LEU A 152 -17.11 -3.80 10.27
C LEU A 152 -17.52 -5.28 10.38
N ARG A 153 -16.93 -6.17 9.60
CA ARG A 153 -17.22 -7.63 9.66
C ARG A 153 -16.77 -8.27 10.97
N PHE A 154 -15.71 -7.74 11.59
CA PHE A 154 -15.15 -8.28 12.84
C PHE A 154 -14.74 -7.11 13.75
N PRO A 155 -15.72 -6.44 14.37
CA PRO A 155 -15.46 -5.24 15.17
C PRO A 155 -14.62 -5.51 16.42
N SER A 156 -14.60 -6.76 16.90
CA SER A 156 -13.83 -7.18 18.09
C SER A 156 -12.38 -7.60 17.77
N ALA A 157 -11.98 -7.65 16.50
CA ALA A 157 -10.60 -7.95 16.13
C ALA A 157 -9.70 -6.75 16.38
N ILE A 158 -8.60 -6.95 17.13
CA ILE A 158 -7.60 -5.90 17.41
C ILE A 158 -6.77 -5.63 16.15
N LYS A 159 -6.32 -6.71 15.49
CA LYS A 159 -5.48 -6.64 14.29
C LYS A 159 -5.87 -7.75 13.32
N ARG A 160 -5.73 -7.46 12.02
CA ARG A 160 -5.97 -8.43 10.95
C ARG A 160 -4.94 -8.25 9.85
N GLU A 161 -4.37 -9.37 9.42
CA GLU A 161 -3.44 -9.42 8.30
C GLU A 161 -3.87 -10.52 7.33
N GLN A 162 -3.75 -10.24 6.03
CA GLN A 162 -4.09 -11.21 4.99
C GLN A 162 -2.84 -11.69 4.29
N PHE A 163 -2.79 -13.01 4.05
CA PHE A 163 -1.68 -13.66 3.37
C PHE A 163 -2.16 -14.41 2.12
N CYS A 164 -1.20 -14.74 1.24
CA CYS A 164 -1.42 -15.61 0.08
C CYS A 164 -2.58 -15.15 -0.81
N ARG A 165 -2.59 -13.89 -1.24
CA ARG A 165 -3.64 -13.32 -2.09
C ARG A 165 -5.05 -13.44 -1.47
N GLN A 166 -5.16 -13.14 -0.19
CA GLN A 166 -6.42 -13.14 0.58
C GLN A 166 -7.01 -14.55 0.87
N ARG A 167 -6.23 -15.61 0.72
CA ARG A 167 -6.69 -16.97 1.03
C ARG A 167 -6.64 -17.31 2.52
N PHE A 168 -5.75 -16.65 3.27
CA PHE A 168 -5.59 -16.82 4.71
C PHE A 168 -5.66 -15.48 5.42
N GLU A 169 -6.25 -15.48 6.59
CA GLU A 169 -6.30 -14.32 7.48
C GLU A 169 -5.69 -14.66 8.83
N LEU A 170 -4.81 -13.80 9.33
CA LEU A 170 -4.37 -13.80 10.72
C LEU A 170 -5.21 -12.75 11.46
N ILE A 171 -5.89 -13.17 12.51
CA ILE A 171 -6.76 -12.30 13.29
C ILE A 171 -6.24 -12.29 14.73
N GLU A 172 -5.93 -11.12 15.26
CA GLU A 172 -5.67 -10.93 16.68
C GLU A 172 -7.00 -10.60 17.37
N TYR A 173 -7.38 -11.44 18.31
CA TYR A 173 -8.64 -11.33 19.03
C TYR A 173 -8.39 -11.34 20.53
N ARG A 174 -9.00 -10.40 21.26
CA ARG A 174 -8.96 -10.40 22.72
C ARG A 174 -10.14 -11.19 23.28
N LEU A 175 -9.83 -12.23 24.03
CA LEU A 175 -10.86 -12.95 24.80
C LEU A 175 -11.26 -12.13 26.02
N ALA A 176 -12.55 -11.85 26.17
CA ALA A 176 -13.12 -11.33 27.41
C ALA A 176 -13.25 -12.50 28.42
N GLU A 177 -13.30 -12.20 29.72
CA GLU A 177 -13.37 -13.21 30.78
C GLU A 177 -14.61 -14.12 30.69
N ASP A 178 -15.71 -13.59 30.16
CA ASP A 178 -16.99 -14.29 29.94
C ASP A 178 -17.04 -15.05 28.60
N ASN A 179 -15.97 -15.03 27.82
CA ASN A 179 -15.95 -15.69 26.52
C ASN A 179 -15.98 -17.21 26.69
N PRO A 180 -16.87 -17.93 25.99
CA PRO A 180 -17.03 -19.38 26.14
C PRO A 180 -15.79 -20.20 25.75
N LEU A 181 -14.78 -19.59 25.14
CA LEU A 181 -13.50 -20.22 24.81
C LEU A 181 -12.50 -20.21 25.98
N VAL A 182 -12.73 -19.36 26.98
CA VAL A 182 -11.88 -19.30 28.16
C VAL A 182 -11.99 -20.60 28.96
N GLY A 183 -10.85 -21.19 29.31
CA GLY A 183 -10.78 -22.46 30.02
C GLY A 183 -10.86 -23.72 29.14
N LEU A 184 -11.04 -23.57 27.81
CA LEU A 184 -11.01 -24.71 26.90
C LEU A 184 -9.58 -25.08 26.51
N GLN A 185 -9.30 -26.39 26.41
CA GLN A 185 -8.08 -26.85 25.74
C GLN A 185 -8.18 -26.70 24.22
N LEU A 186 -7.08 -26.41 23.58
CA LEU A 186 -7.07 -26.24 22.12
C LEU A 186 -7.46 -27.51 21.36
N THR A 187 -7.19 -28.69 21.92
CA THR A 187 -7.66 -29.99 21.38
C THR A 187 -9.18 -30.08 21.33
N ASP A 188 -9.90 -29.43 22.25
CA ASP A 188 -11.35 -29.44 22.31
C ASP A 188 -11.99 -28.29 21.52
N LEU A 189 -11.19 -27.33 21.08
CA LEU A 189 -11.66 -26.17 20.35
C LEU A 189 -12.44 -26.56 19.08
N TYR A 190 -11.93 -27.54 18.32
CA TYR A 190 -12.57 -28.03 17.09
C TYR A 190 -13.90 -28.77 17.32
N ARG A 191 -14.12 -29.25 18.53
CA ARG A 191 -15.42 -29.88 18.90
C ARG A 191 -16.49 -28.84 19.15
N ASN A 192 -16.08 -27.66 19.64
CA ASN A 192 -16.97 -26.59 20.04
C ASN A 192 -17.16 -25.53 18.93
N ILE A 193 -16.18 -25.37 18.06
CA ILE A 193 -16.22 -24.43 16.94
C ILE A 193 -16.26 -25.20 15.61
N ARG A 194 -17.33 -25.02 14.84
CA ARG A 194 -17.50 -25.69 13.54
C ARG A 194 -16.63 -25.11 12.42
N VAL A 195 -15.63 -24.29 12.75
CA VAL A 195 -14.73 -23.62 11.79
C VAL A 195 -13.30 -24.09 12.06
N LYS A 196 -12.58 -24.43 11.01
CA LYS A 196 -11.15 -24.76 11.11
C LYS A 196 -10.36 -23.48 11.35
N ILE A 197 -9.82 -23.33 12.55
CA ILE A 197 -8.92 -22.25 12.94
C ILE A 197 -7.62 -22.82 13.47
N LEU A 198 -6.53 -22.09 13.32
CA LEU A 198 -5.24 -22.40 13.89
C LEU A 198 -4.86 -21.29 14.87
N ILE A 199 -4.66 -21.62 16.12
CA ILE A 199 -4.14 -20.68 17.11
C ILE A 199 -2.62 -20.65 16.99
N CYS A 200 -2.09 -19.56 16.47
CA CYS A 200 -0.65 -19.42 16.21
C CYS A 200 0.12 -18.92 17.44
N ALA A 201 -0.51 -18.07 18.26
CA ALA A 201 0.09 -17.52 19.47
C ALA A 201 -1.00 -17.09 20.46
N VAL A 202 -0.65 -17.08 21.73
CA VAL A 202 -1.47 -16.54 22.83
C VAL A 202 -0.63 -15.55 23.63
N ALA A 203 -1.12 -14.31 23.77
CA ALA A 203 -0.51 -13.29 24.61
C ALA A 203 -1.25 -13.20 25.94
N ARG A 204 -0.51 -13.27 27.06
CA ARG A 204 -0.99 -13.04 28.43
C ARG A 204 -0.08 -12.02 29.11
N GLY A 205 -0.59 -10.81 29.31
CA GLY A 205 0.24 -9.69 29.79
C GLY A 205 1.39 -9.37 28.84
N SER A 206 2.62 -9.50 29.31
CA SER A 206 3.83 -9.28 28.51
C SER A 206 4.41 -10.53 27.84
N GLU A 207 3.83 -11.70 28.11
CA GLU A 207 4.33 -12.98 27.62
C GLU A 207 3.55 -13.40 26.35
N THR A 208 4.27 -13.88 25.33
CA THR A 208 3.70 -14.47 24.13
C THR A 208 4.11 -15.94 24.05
N ILE A 209 3.12 -16.82 24.00
CA ILE A 209 3.26 -18.27 24.00
C ILE A 209 2.83 -18.83 22.64
N ILE A 210 3.62 -19.75 22.07
CA ILE A 210 3.20 -20.59 20.95
C ILE A 210 2.53 -21.82 21.56
N PRO A 211 1.20 -21.95 21.48
CA PRO A 211 0.50 -22.98 22.22
C PRO A 211 0.61 -24.36 21.59
N THR A 212 0.63 -25.38 22.41
CA THR A 212 0.42 -26.78 21.99
C THR A 212 -1.05 -27.15 22.08
N GLY A 213 -1.45 -28.32 21.56
CA GLY A 213 -2.85 -28.77 21.65
C GLY A 213 -3.39 -28.91 23.07
N ALA A 214 -2.53 -29.18 24.05
CA ALA A 214 -2.89 -29.29 25.47
C ALA A 214 -2.98 -27.93 26.19
N PHE A 215 -2.68 -26.82 25.49
CA PHE A 215 -2.76 -25.48 26.08
C PHE A 215 -4.23 -25.10 26.36
N THR A 216 -4.45 -24.46 27.52
CA THR A 216 -5.78 -23.96 27.93
C THR A 216 -5.86 -22.46 27.72
N LEU A 217 -6.87 -21.99 26.98
CA LEU A 217 -7.15 -20.58 26.72
C LEU A 217 -7.56 -19.81 27.97
#